data_e43f59571153696e1cc64c1065ed1bed
#
_entry.id   e43f59571153696e1cc64c1065ed1bed
#
_cell.length_a   1.000
_cell.length_b   1.000
_cell.length_c   1.000
_cell.angle_alpha   90.00
_cell.angle_beta   90.00
_cell.angle_gamma   90.00
#
_symmetry.space_group_name_H-M   'P 1'
#
loop_
_entity.id
_entity.type
_entity.pdbx_description
1 polymer ?
#
loop_
_entity_poly.entity_id
_entity_poly.type
_entity_poly.pdbx_seq_one_letter_code
_entity_poly.pdbx_strand_id
1 'polypeptide(L)'
;MSHKKAGELGWKVGSYDYLCWHFKRLYMALSNIEKHYNKHPEDLRLQRRHGIVEFETTMHHLRRFLCPDSFLLDIGAGTGRYTSALMAEGYKVKAVELVRRNIEVFLKREPTADVVQGDARDMPFIPTATADVTLLLGPLYHLIGDEEKLKALNEAKRVTKPGGLIFVAYLMNEYSILSYCFDEDRIEGLLERGVVDKDFHIQAQADELYDYVRIDDINRLDENAGLERVTIFSPDGASDYMRTRLNRMSDKTFARFIEYQKIISERADLIGAGSHVVDVVRVPE
;
A
#
# COMPACT_ATOMS: atom_id res chain seq x y z
N MET A 1 -45.58 -30.74 45.24
CA MET A 1 -45.59 -29.32 44.83
C MET A 1 -44.36 -29.01 44.02
N SER A 2 -44.53 -28.52 42.89
CA SER A 2 -43.74 -28.42 41.70
C SER A 2 -42.46 -27.60 41.83
N HIS A 3 -41.31 -28.20 41.46
CA HIS A 3 -40.12 -27.45 41.02
C HIS A 3 -39.93 -27.56 39.53
N LYS A 4 -40.13 -26.45 38.83
CA LYS A 4 -39.83 -26.30 37.40
C LYS A 4 -38.33 -26.17 37.20
N LYS A 5 -37.82 -27.02 36.32
CA LYS A 5 -36.43 -26.93 35.74
C LYS A 5 -36.31 -25.67 34.92
N ALA A 6 -35.27 -24.86 35.20
CA ALA A 6 -34.76 -23.82 34.29
C ALA A 6 -33.76 -24.47 33.31
N GLY A 7 -33.99 -24.31 32.01
CA GLY A 7 -33.14 -24.87 30.96
C GLY A 7 -31.82 -24.13 30.86
N GLU A 8 -30.75 -24.89 30.78
CA GLU A 8 -29.40 -24.42 30.44
C GLU A 8 -29.34 -24.01 28.97
N LEU A 9 -29.20 -22.72 28.70
CA LEU A 9 -28.75 -22.22 27.42
C LEU A 9 -27.22 -22.23 27.43
N GLY A 10 -26.62 -23.26 26.82
CA GLY A 10 -25.19 -23.38 26.63
C GLY A 10 -24.70 -22.36 25.61
N TRP A 11 -24.17 -21.24 26.08
CA TRP A 11 -23.40 -20.31 25.28
C TRP A 11 -21.98 -20.83 25.14
N LYS A 12 -21.57 -21.14 23.89
CA LYS A 12 -20.18 -21.54 23.59
C LYS A 12 -19.22 -20.39 23.93
N VAL A 13 -18.35 -20.62 24.89
CA VAL A 13 -17.31 -19.68 25.37
C VAL A 13 -16.21 -19.38 24.30
N GLY A 14 -16.28 -19.95 23.08
CA GLY A 14 -15.26 -19.84 22.08
C GLY A 14 -15.31 -18.56 21.17
N SER A 15 -16.42 -17.82 21.14
CA SER A 15 -16.58 -16.71 20.19
C SER A 15 -16.14 -15.35 20.77
N TYR A 16 -16.23 -15.16 22.08
CA TYR A 16 -15.86 -13.90 22.74
C TYR A 16 -14.34 -13.70 22.84
N ASP A 17 -13.60 -14.76 23.09
CA ASP A 17 -12.13 -14.70 23.18
C ASP A 17 -11.49 -14.46 21.81
N TYR A 18 -12.04 -15.06 20.75
CA TYR A 18 -11.58 -14.85 19.36
C TYR A 18 -11.84 -13.42 18.89
N LEU A 19 -13.04 -12.87 19.13
CA LEU A 19 -13.39 -11.49 18.81
C LEU A 19 -12.54 -10.50 19.61
N CYS A 20 -12.36 -10.71 20.90
CA CYS A 20 -11.56 -9.84 21.77
C CYS A 20 -10.08 -9.85 21.39
N TRP A 21 -9.53 -11.03 21.00
CA TRP A 21 -8.16 -11.14 20.51
C TRP A 21 -7.98 -10.47 19.15
N HIS A 22 -8.94 -10.63 18.24
CA HIS A 22 -8.95 -9.99 16.92
C HIS A 22 -9.06 -8.47 17.02
N PHE A 23 -9.95 -7.95 17.87
CA PHE A 23 -10.06 -6.51 18.16
C PHE A 23 -8.79 -5.95 18.80
N LYS A 24 -8.16 -6.66 19.74
CA LYS A 24 -6.89 -6.22 20.34
C LYS A 24 -5.76 -6.18 19.31
N ARG A 25 -5.65 -7.19 18.44
CA ARG A 25 -4.64 -7.25 17.37
C ARG A 25 -4.83 -6.12 16.35
N LEU A 26 -6.07 -5.88 15.94
CA LEU A 26 -6.44 -4.77 15.04
C LEU A 26 -6.09 -3.41 15.66
N TYR A 27 -6.46 -3.20 16.92
CA TYR A 27 -6.19 -1.97 17.65
C TYR A 27 -4.68 -1.73 17.86
N MET A 28 -3.90 -2.77 18.12
CA MET A 28 -2.44 -2.68 18.25
C MET A 28 -1.77 -2.35 16.91
N ALA A 29 -2.19 -2.94 15.80
CA ALA A 29 -1.67 -2.66 14.47
C ALA A 29 -1.98 -1.20 14.05
N LEU A 30 -3.22 -0.74 14.25
CA LEU A 30 -3.61 0.66 14.03
C LEU A 30 -2.75 1.62 14.88
N SER A 31 -2.51 1.29 16.15
CA SER A 31 -1.68 2.13 17.03
C SER A 31 -0.22 2.23 16.58
N ASN A 32 0.34 1.20 15.95
CA ASN A 32 1.71 1.21 15.44
C ASN A 32 1.84 2.07 14.18
N ILE A 33 0.91 1.97 13.25
CA ILE A 33 0.83 2.82 12.05
C ILE A 33 0.68 4.29 12.47
N GLU A 34 -0.27 4.61 13.35
CA GLU A 34 -0.47 5.97 13.85
C GLU A 34 0.78 6.52 14.56
N LYS A 35 1.44 5.72 15.41
CA LYS A 35 2.69 6.11 16.08
C LYS A 35 3.80 6.41 15.09
N HIS A 36 3.92 5.58 14.03
CA HIS A 36 4.92 5.76 13.00
C HIS A 36 4.72 7.08 12.26
N TYR A 37 3.52 7.31 11.70
CA TYR A 37 3.21 8.52 10.92
C TYR A 37 3.15 9.79 11.78
N ASN A 38 2.87 9.67 13.08
CA ASN A 38 3.01 10.79 14.02
C ASN A 38 4.46 11.21 14.25
N LYS A 39 5.43 10.31 14.11
CA LYS A 39 6.87 10.59 14.28
C LYS A 39 7.59 10.94 12.97
N HIS A 40 7.14 10.37 11.86
CA HIS A 40 7.78 10.47 10.55
C HIS A 40 6.79 11.06 9.53
N PRO A 41 6.79 12.39 9.33
CA PRO A 41 5.90 13.03 8.37
C PRO A 41 6.11 12.51 6.95
N GLU A 42 5.10 11.92 6.37
CA GLU A 42 5.13 11.31 5.03
C GLU A 42 5.33 12.33 3.91
N ASP A 43 4.86 13.57 4.11
CA ASP A 43 5.00 14.68 3.18
C ASP A 43 6.45 14.99 2.83
N LEU A 44 7.40 14.71 3.74
CA LEU A 44 8.83 14.91 3.49
C LEU A 44 9.47 13.79 2.66
N ARG A 45 8.95 12.56 2.73
CA ARG A 45 9.51 11.40 2.00
C ARG A 45 9.44 11.61 0.49
N LEU A 46 8.27 11.91 -0.02
CA LEU A 46 8.04 12.10 -1.46
C LEU A 46 8.59 13.43 -2.01
N GLN A 47 9.10 14.34 -1.16
CA GLN A 47 9.78 15.56 -1.59
C GLN A 47 11.29 15.35 -1.79
N ARG A 48 11.86 14.27 -1.25
CA ARG A 48 13.27 13.91 -1.47
C ARG A 48 13.46 13.36 -2.89
N ARG A 49 14.66 13.48 -3.46
CA ARG A 49 14.92 13.08 -4.86
C ARG A 49 14.52 11.65 -5.19
N HIS A 50 14.80 10.68 -4.31
CA HIS A 50 14.34 9.29 -4.52
C HIS A 50 12.80 9.19 -4.55
N GLY A 51 12.08 9.85 -3.63
CA GLY A 51 10.63 9.90 -3.65
C GLY A 51 10.04 10.67 -4.84
N ILE A 52 10.77 11.65 -5.40
CA ILE A 52 10.37 12.30 -6.65
C ILE A 52 10.44 11.30 -7.82
N VAL A 53 11.45 10.42 -7.86
CA VAL A 53 11.56 9.37 -8.89
C VAL A 53 10.35 8.44 -8.83
N GLU A 54 10.03 7.94 -7.64
CA GLU A 54 8.85 7.10 -7.38
C GLU A 54 7.55 7.79 -7.86
N PHE A 55 7.33 9.02 -7.42
CA PHE A 55 6.14 9.79 -7.76
C PHE A 55 6.02 10.05 -9.26
N GLU A 56 7.09 10.55 -9.90
CA GLU A 56 7.08 10.89 -11.32
C GLU A 56 6.89 9.67 -12.22
N THR A 57 7.46 8.53 -11.84
CA THR A 57 7.29 7.28 -12.57
C THR A 57 5.87 6.74 -12.41
N THR A 58 5.32 6.74 -11.19
CA THR A 58 3.94 6.32 -10.95
C THR A 58 2.95 7.21 -11.70
N MET A 59 3.10 8.54 -11.64
CA MET A 59 2.24 9.47 -12.39
C MET A 59 2.36 9.30 -13.91
N HIS A 60 3.56 8.97 -14.43
CA HIS A 60 3.75 8.64 -15.83
C HIS A 60 2.90 7.44 -16.26
N HIS A 61 2.92 6.36 -15.49
CA HIS A 61 2.10 5.17 -15.78
C HIS A 61 0.61 5.45 -15.60
N LEU A 62 0.22 6.12 -14.52
CA LEU A 62 -1.16 6.42 -14.21
C LEU A 62 -1.82 7.22 -15.36
N ARG A 63 -1.17 8.25 -15.87
CA ARG A 63 -1.68 9.08 -16.98
C ARG A 63 -1.93 8.29 -18.28
N ARG A 64 -1.32 7.12 -18.47
CA ARG A 64 -1.58 6.26 -19.65
C ARG A 64 -2.98 5.64 -19.65
N PHE A 65 -3.61 5.59 -18.49
CA PHE A 65 -4.90 4.91 -18.29
C PHE A 65 -6.04 5.85 -17.91
N LEU A 66 -5.77 7.13 -17.71
CA LEU A 66 -6.78 8.11 -17.35
C LEU A 66 -7.47 8.70 -18.57
N CYS A 67 -8.79 8.78 -18.51
CA CYS A 67 -9.61 9.59 -19.42
C CYS A 67 -10.01 10.92 -18.76
N PRO A 68 -10.34 11.98 -19.53
CA PRO A 68 -10.65 13.30 -18.95
C PRO A 68 -11.72 13.31 -17.86
N ASP A 69 -12.72 12.42 -17.95
CA ASP A 69 -13.84 12.33 -17.02
C ASP A 69 -13.66 11.23 -15.96
N SER A 70 -12.49 10.61 -15.86
CA SER A 70 -12.22 9.55 -14.89
C SER A 70 -12.45 10.04 -13.47
N PHE A 71 -13.22 9.26 -12.69
CA PHE A 71 -13.34 9.43 -11.25
C PHE A 71 -12.35 8.51 -10.54
N LEU A 72 -11.49 9.09 -9.72
CA LEU A 72 -10.45 8.34 -9.01
C LEU A 72 -10.78 8.21 -7.52
N LEU A 73 -10.39 7.06 -6.97
CA LEU A 73 -10.40 6.82 -5.53
C LEU A 73 -8.96 6.57 -5.07
N ASP A 74 -8.46 7.38 -4.12
CA ASP A 74 -7.12 7.27 -3.55
C ASP A 74 -7.22 6.70 -2.13
N ILE A 75 -6.94 5.38 -1.98
CA ILE A 75 -7.06 4.65 -0.73
C ILE A 75 -5.69 4.59 -0.04
N GLY A 76 -5.62 5.11 1.19
CA GLY A 76 -4.37 5.32 1.89
C GLY A 76 -3.63 6.55 1.36
N ALA A 77 -4.36 7.63 1.11
CA ALA A 77 -3.85 8.84 0.46
C ALA A 77 -2.71 9.54 1.20
N GLY A 78 -2.44 9.17 2.45
CA GLY A 78 -1.45 9.82 3.29
C GLY A 78 -1.74 11.32 3.42
N THR A 79 -0.73 12.14 3.15
CA THR A 79 -0.90 13.61 3.10
C THR A 79 -1.40 14.12 1.75
N GLY A 80 -1.91 13.25 0.87
CA GLY A 80 -2.63 13.58 -0.35
C GLY A 80 -1.77 13.99 -1.55
N ARG A 81 -0.55 13.48 -1.69
CA ARG A 81 0.34 13.89 -2.78
C ARG A 81 -0.20 13.53 -4.16
N TYR A 82 -0.65 12.28 -4.35
CA TYR A 82 -1.26 11.83 -5.61
C TYR A 82 -2.60 12.53 -5.84
N THR A 83 -3.45 12.57 -4.83
CA THR A 83 -4.75 13.28 -4.90
C THR A 83 -4.57 14.74 -5.32
N SER A 84 -3.66 15.50 -4.68
CA SER A 84 -3.42 16.91 -5.04
C SER A 84 -2.94 17.10 -6.46
N ALA A 85 -2.03 16.22 -6.93
CA ALA A 85 -1.52 16.28 -8.30
C ALA A 85 -2.62 16.00 -9.32
N LEU A 86 -3.45 14.99 -9.09
CA LEU A 86 -4.57 14.62 -9.96
C LEU A 86 -5.67 15.70 -9.97
N MET A 87 -6.00 16.28 -8.81
CA MET A 87 -6.91 17.44 -8.73
C MET A 87 -6.39 18.64 -9.52
N ALA A 88 -5.09 18.91 -9.45
CA ALA A 88 -4.47 19.99 -10.23
C ALA A 88 -4.50 19.73 -11.76
N GLU A 89 -4.56 18.47 -12.20
CA GLU A 89 -4.77 18.03 -13.57
C GLU A 89 -6.26 18.03 -13.98
N GLY A 90 -7.17 18.37 -13.07
CA GLY A 90 -8.61 18.51 -13.34
C GLY A 90 -9.44 17.25 -13.07
N TYR A 91 -8.85 16.18 -12.54
CA TYR A 91 -9.59 14.97 -12.21
C TYR A 91 -10.42 15.12 -10.93
N LYS A 92 -11.54 14.40 -10.88
CA LYS A 92 -12.33 14.23 -9.66
C LYS A 92 -11.71 13.10 -8.84
N VAL A 93 -11.25 13.41 -7.64
CA VAL A 93 -10.61 12.44 -6.74
C VAL A 93 -11.30 12.46 -5.39
N LYS A 94 -11.65 11.28 -4.89
CA LYS A 94 -12.01 11.08 -3.49
C LYS A 94 -10.87 10.32 -2.80
N ALA A 95 -10.50 10.77 -1.61
CA ALA A 95 -9.43 10.16 -0.82
C ALA A 95 -10.00 9.44 0.41
N VAL A 96 -9.40 8.31 0.75
CA VAL A 96 -9.61 7.59 2.02
C VAL A 96 -8.26 7.49 2.72
N GLU A 97 -8.19 7.88 3.99
CA GLU A 97 -6.96 7.83 4.77
C GLU A 97 -7.26 7.35 6.20
N LEU A 98 -6.43 6.44 6.71
CA LEU A 98 -6.60 5.85 8.02
C LEU A 98 -6.21 6.80 9.15
N VAL A 99 -5.07 7.50 8.97
CA VAL A 99 -4.42 8.30 10.02
C VAL A 99 -4.96 9.73 10.02
N ARG A 100 -5.68 10.09 11.08
CA ARG A 100 -6.30 11.40 11.22
C ARG A 100 -5.32 12.57 11.04
N ARG A 101 -4.11 12.44 11.56
CA ARG A 101 -3.07 13.47 11.39
C ARG A 101 -2.71 13.71 9.92
N ASN A 102 -2.63 12.66 9.10
CA ASN A 102 -2.38 12.80 7.67
C ASN A 102 -3.51 13.59 7.00
N ILE A 103 -4.76 13.30 7.35
CA ILE A 103 -5.94 14.05 6.86
C ILE A 103 -5.84 15.53 7.25
N GLU A 104 -5.48 15.84 8.49
CA GLU A 104 -5.32 17.22 8.96
C GLU A 104 -4.22 17.97 8.19
N VAL A 105 -3.09 17.31 7.90
CA VAL A 105 -1.99 17.85 7.07
C VAL A 105 -2.47 18.06 5.63
N PHE A 106 -3.18 17.08 5.08
CA PHE A 106 -3.72 17.13 3.74
C PHE A 106 -4.69 18.31 3.57
N LEU A 107 -5.70 18.43 4.42
CA LEU A 107 -6.70 19.51 4.37
C LEU A 107 -6.14 20.91 4.63
N LYS A 108 -5.03 21.05 5.34
CA LYS A 108 -4.32 22.34 5.46
C LYS A 108 -3.74 22.81 4.13
N ARG A 109 -3.30 21.89 3.27
CA ARG A 109 -2.74 22.19 1.96
C ARG A 109 -3.80 22.27 0.90
N GLU A 110 -4.78 21.38 0.93
CA GLU A 110 -5.89 21.26 -0.03
C GLU A 110 -7.25 21.32 0.71
N PRO A 111 -7.72 22.51 1.10
CA PRO A 111 -8.95 22.63 1.89
C PRO A 111 -10.22 22.15 1.19
N THR A 112 -10.18 22.02 -0.13
CA THR A 112 -11.30 21.55 -0.98
C THR A 112 -11.25 20.06 -1.31
N ALA A 113 -10.26 19.32 -0.80
CA ALA A 113 -10.15 17.90 -1.07
C ALA A 113 -11.31 17.12 -0.42
N ASP A 114 -11.89 16.18 -1.18
CA ASP A 114 -12.86 15.22 -0.66
C ASP A 114 -12.10 14.06 -0.01
N VAL A 115 -11.83 14.15 1.29
CA VAL A 115 -11.13 13.12 2.04
C VAL A 115 -11.94 12.65 3.24
N VAL A 116 -11.98 11.35 3.46
CA VAL A 116 -12.69 10.69 4.56
C VAL A 116 -11.74 9.77 5.32
N GLN A 117 -11.92 9.69 6.65
CA GLN A 117 -11.19 8.71 7.45
C GLN A 117 -11.78 7.31 7.24
N GLY A 118 -10.92 6.32 6.95
CA GLY A 118 -11.35 4.94 6.73
C GLY A 118 -10.21 3.95 6.65
N ASP A 119 -10.57 2.67 6.83
CA ASP A 119 -9.66 1.53 6.67
C ASP A 119 -9.84 0.94 5.26
N ALA A 120 -8.76 0.68 4.56
CA ALA A 120 -8.76 0.09 3.22
C ALA A 120 -9.45 -1.29 3.15
N ARG A 121 -9.57 -1.97 4.29
CA ARG A 121 -10.17 -3.32 4.40
C ARG A 121 -11.70 -3.31 4.54
N ASP A 122 -12.28 -2.15 4.90
CA ASP A 122 -13.73 -2.00 5.14
C ASP A 122 -14.16 -0.56 4.92
N MET A 123 -14.75 -0.27 3.75
CA MET A 123 -15.17 1.07 3.32
C MET A 123 -16.67 1.10 2.97
N PRO A 124 -17.59 0.78 3.91
CA PRO A 124 -19.03 0.70 3.62
C PRO A 124 -19.64 2.04 3.18
N PHE A 125 -18.94 3.14 3.45
CA PHE A 125 -19.31 4.50 3.03
C PHE A 125 -18.97 4.82 1.57
N ILE A 126 -18.23 3.93 0.87
CA ILE A 126 -18.00 4.03 -0.58
C ILE A 126 -18.90 3.03 -1.28
N PRO A 127 -19.81 3.48 -2.17
CA PRO A 127 -20.66 2.55 -2.92
C PRO A 127 -19.85 1.62 -3.84
N THR A 128 -20.43 0.47 -4.15
CA THR A 128 -19.85 -0.48 -5.12
C THR A 128 -19.78 0.15 -6.51
N ALA A 129 -18.76 -0.19 -7.29
CA ALA A 129 -18.57 0.23 -8.68
C ALA A 129 -18.62 1.76 -8.86
N THR A 130 -17.92 2.49 -8.00
CA THR A 130 -17.88 3.96 -7.99
C THR A 130 -16.73 4.52 -8.84
N ALA A 131 -15.51 4.01 -8.67
CA ALA A 131 -14.30 4.56 -9.28
C ALA A 131 -13.99 3.93 -10.64
N ASP A 132 -13.51 4.75 -11.59
CA ASP A 132 -12.91 4.27 -12.83
C ASP A 132 -11.49 3.75 -12.61
N VAL A 133 -10.76 4.42 -11.72
CA VAL A 133 -9.40 4.04 -11.31
C VAL A 133 -9.28 4.19 -9.79
N THR A 134 -8.77 3.15 -9.15
CA THR A 134 -8.48 3.14 -7.71
C THR A 134 -6.97 3.08 -7.48
N LEU A 135 -6.46 3.94 -6.62
CA LEU A 135 -5.09 3.91 -6.13
C LEU A 135 -5.08 3.23 -4.76
N LEU A 136 -4.24 2.22 -4.60
CA LEU A 136 -3.99 1.50 -3.36
C LEU A 136 -2.47 1.46 -3.14
N LEU A 137 -1.87 2.68 -3.05
CA LEU A 137 -0.42 2.88 -3.13
C LEU A 137 0.29 2.88 -1.76
N GLY A 138 -0.43 2.59 -0.69
CA GLY A 138 0.11 2.61 0.67
C GLY A 138 -0.34 1.46 1.57
N PRO A 139 -1.60 1.11 1.59
CA PRO A 139 -2.16 0.21 2.62
C PRO A 139 -1.56 -1.19 2.66
N LEU A 140 -1.29 -1.84 1.50
CA LEU A 140 -0.99 -3.27 1.46
C LEU A 140 0.29 -3.66 2.21
N TYR A 141 1.30 -2.83 2.19
CA TYR A 141 2.54 -3.15 2.89
C TYR A 141 2.48 -2.89 4.41
N HIS A 142 1.36 -2.33 4.91
CA HIS A 142 1.04 -2.27 6.34
C HIS A 142 0.13 -3.40 6.81
N LEU A 143 -0.34 -4.23 5.89
CA LEU A 143 -1.23 -5.36 6.16
C LEU A 143 -0.42 -6.66 6.18
N ILE A 144 -0.22 -7.20 7.39
CA ILE A 144 0.62 -8.38 7.59
C ILE A 144 -0.16 -9.64 7.20
N GLY A 145 0.40 -10.38 6.25
CA GLY A 145 -0.15 -11.66 5.75
C GLY A 145 -1.21 -11.50 4.66
N ASP A 146 -1.40 -12.56 3.90
CA ASP A 146 -2.27 -12.60 2.71
C ASP A 146 -3.74 -12.29 3.03
N GLU A 147 -4.25 -12.79 4.17
CA GLU A 147 -5.66 -12.59 4.56
C GLU A 147 -6.04 -11.12 4.68
N GLU A 148 -5.20 -10.31 5.33
CA GLU A 148 -5.45 -8.89 5.52
C GLU A 148 -5.29 -8.11 4.19
N LYS A 149 -4.29 -8.48 3.37
CA LYS A 149 -4.11 -7.90 2.03
C LYS A 149 -5.31 -8.21 1.12
N LEU A 150 -5.82 -9.44 1.15
CA LEU A 150 -6.98 -9.84 0.36
C LEU A 150 -8.26 -9.08 0.76
N LYS A 151 -8.44 -8.73 2.05
CA LYS A 151 -9.55 -7.86 2.47
C LYS A 151 -9.48 -6.51 1.78
N ALA A 152 -8.31 -5.87 1.76
CA ALA A 152 -8.13 -4.58 1.10
C ALA A 152 -8.25 -4.66 -0.42
N LEU A 153 -7.72 -5.72 -1.05
CA LEU A 153 -7.86 -5.95 -2.49
C LEU A 153 -9.33 -6.18 -2.88
N ASN A 154 -10.07 -6.96 -2.09
CA ASN A 154 -11.50 -7.20 -2.33
C ASN A 154 -12.34 -5.91 -2.14
N GLU A 155 -12.02 -5.07 -1.16
CA GLU A 155 -12.67 -3.76 -1.01
C GLU A 155 -12.31 -2.82 -2.17
N ALA A 156 -11.04 -2.74 -2.58
CA ALA A 156 -10.64 -1.99 -3.76
C ALA A 156 -11.35 -2.48 -5.02
N LYS A 157 -11.47 -3.82 -5.22
CA LYS A 157 -12.25 -4.43 -6.30
C LYS A 157 -13.72 -4.03 -6.23
N ARG A 158 -14.34 -4.10 -5.05
CA ARG A 158 -15.75 -3.75 -4.86
C ARG A 158 -16.07 -2.31 -5.25
N VAL A 159 -15.22 -1.37 -4.87
CA VAL A 159 -15.43 0.07 -5.12
C VAL A 159 -15.04 0.51 -6.53
N THR A 160 -14.25 -0.28 -7.23
CA THR A 160 -13.87 -0.04 -8.62
C THR A 160 -14.91 -0.62 -9.57
N LYS A 161 -15.22 0.09 -10.64
CA LYS A 161 -16.17 -0.37 -11.67
C LYS A 161 -15.66 -1.64 -12.36
N PRO A 162 -16.56 -2.52 -12.85
CA PRO A 162 -16.18 -3.57 -13.81
C PRO A 162 -15.39 -2.97 -14.98
N GLY A 163 -14.30 -3.61 -15.41
CA GLY A 163 -13.37 -3.08 -16.41
C GLY A 163 -12.43 -1.97 -15.91
N GLY A 164 -12.70 -1.38 -14.73
CA GLY A 164 -11.85 -0.35 -14.09
C GLY A 164 -10.52 -0.90 -13.59
N LEU A 165 -9.60 -0.01 -13.24
CA LEU A 165 -8.23 -0.37 -12.87
C LEU A 165 -7.92 -0.05 -11.41
N ILE A 166 -7.07 -0.89 -10.82
CA ILE A 166 -6.52 -0.68 -9.49
C ILE A 166 -4.99 -0.65 -9.61
N PHE A 167 -4.36 0.40 -9.08
CA PHE A 167 -2.92 0.52 -8.93
C PHE A 167 -2.54 0.11 -7.52
N VAL A 168 -1.80 -0.99 -7.37
CA VAL A 168 -1.49 -1.59 -6.07
C VAL A 168 0.00 -1.55 -5.82
N ALA A 169 0.44 -0.87 -4.75
CA ALA A 169 1.85 -0.82 -4.38
C ALA A 169 2.21 -1.87 -3.33
N TYR A 170 3.38 -2.46 -3.52
CA TYR A 170 3.98 -3.46 -2.63
C TYR A 170 5.43 -3.07 -2.28
N LEU A 171 5.89 -3.47 -1.07
CA LEU A 171 7.30 -3.43 -0.68
C LEU A 171 7.98 -4.76 -1.05
N MET A 172 9.15 -4.65 -1.68
CA MET A 172 9.86 -5.82 -2.20
C MET A 172 10.83 -6.41 -1.19
N ASN A 173 10.77 -7.73 -1.04
CA ASN A 173 11.62 -8.50 -0.15
C ASN A 173 13.11 -8.29 -0.43
N GLU A 174 13.52 -8.40 -1.70
CA GLU A 174 14.93 -8.38 -2.09
C GLU A 174 15.61 -7.05 -1.77
N TYR A 175 14.91 -5.93 -1.98
CA TYR A 175 15.43 -4.63 -1.56
C TYR A 175 15.65 -4.58 -0.04
N SER A 176 14.69 -5.08 0.72
CA SER A 176 14.73 -5.04 2.19
C SER A 176 15.81 -5.96 2.75
N ILE A 177 16.00 -7.15 2.18
CA ILE A 177 17.10 -8.05 2.51
C ILE A 177 18.46 -7.38 2.25
N LEU A 178 18.65 -6.77 1.08
CA LEU A 178 19.92 -6.12 0.75
C LEU A 178 20.18 -4.90 1.61
N SER A 179 19.19 -4.02 1.79
CA SER A 179 19.37 -2.70 2.42
C SER A 179 19.33 -2.72 3.95
N TYR A 180 18.61 -3.68 4.56
CA TYR A 180 18.43 -3.71 6.02
C TYR A 180 18.99 -4.95 6.68
N CYS A 181 19.22 -6.04 5.93
CA CYS A 181 19.77 -7.25 6.51
C CYS A 181 21.26 -7.39 6.23
N PHE A 182 21.70 -7.19 4.97
CA PHE A 182 23.11 -7.30 4.59
C PHE A 182 23.88 -6.00 4.77
N ASP A 183 23.38 -4.85 4.28
CA ASP A 183 24.09 -3.55 4.37
C ASP A 183 24.30 -3.11 5.82
N GLU A 184 23.40 -3.50 6.73
CA GLU A 184 23.49 -3.24 8.17
C GLU A 184 24.15 -4.38 8.96
N ASP A 185 24.70 -5.41 8.29
CA ASP A 185 25.37 -6.60 8.90
C ASP A 185 24.49 -7.32 9.97
N ARG A 186 23.21 -7.49 9.67
CA ARG A 186 22.21 -8.04 10.61
C ARG A 186 21.71 -9.43 10.24
N ILE A 187 22.07 -9.94 9.06
CA ILE A 187 21.46 -11.12 8.45
C ILE A 187 21.53 -12.37 9.34
N GLU A 188 22.68 -12.65 9.94
CA GLU A 188 22.87 -13.85 10.77
C GLU A 188 21.90 -13.87 11.97
N GLY A 189 21.83 -12.76 12.71
CA GLY A 189 20.91 -12.67 13.84
C GLY A 189 19.42 -12.69 13.43
N LEU A 190 19.07 -12.30 12.19
CA LEU A 190 17.70 -12.38 11.69
C LEU A 190 17.33 -13.82 11.30
N LEU A 191 18.26 -14.56 10.68
CA LEU A 191 18.13 -15.99 10.40
C LEU A 191 17.99 -16.82 11.68
N GLU A 192 18.84 -16.58 12.68
CA GLU A 192 18.78 -17.27 13.97
C GLU A 192 17.43 -17.09 14.68
N ARG A 193 16.82 -15.91 14.58
CA ARG A 193 15.51 -15.63 15.18
C ARG A 193 14.32 -16.03 14.31
N GLY A 194 14.55 -16.53 13.08
CA GLY A 194 13.49 -16.88 12.16
C GLY A 194 12.71 -15.67 11.61
N VAL A 195 13.27 -14.46 11.69
CA VAL A 195 12.69 -13.25 11.07
C VAL A 195 12.94 -13.27 9.57
N VAL A 196 14.05 -13.86 9.16
CA VAL A 196 14.34 -14.21 7.76
C VAL A 196 14.42 -15.73 7.69
N ASP A 197 13.74 -16.33 6.75
CA ASP A 197 13.77 -17.78 6.55
C ASP A 197 15.00 -18.24 5.73
N LYS A 198 15.12 -19.56 5.55
CA LYS A 198 16.23 -20.19 4.79
C LYS A 198 16.27 -19.77 3.31
N ASP A 199 15.17 -19.31 2.76
CA ASP A 199 15.05 -18.86 1.37
C ASP A 199 15.17 -17.33 1.27
N PHE A 200 15.64 -16.68 2.35
CA PHE A 200 15.81 -15.23 2.51
C PHE A 200 14.51 -14.45 2.30
N HIS A 201 13.39 -15.00 2.72
CA HIS A 201 12.13 -14.27 2.78
C HIS A 201 11.89 -13.74 4.19
N ILE A 202 11.55 -12.45 4.32
CA ILE A 202 11.25 -11.80 5.61
C ILE A 202 9.88 -12.29 6.07
N GLN A 203 9.83 -12.80 7.29
CA GLN A 203 8.62 -13.29 7.95
C GLN A 203 8.08 -12.22 8.88
N ALA A 204 7.30 -11.28 8.34
CA ALA A 204 6.76 -10.17 9.10
C ALA A 204 5.82 -10.66 10.23
N GLN A 205 6.03 -10.13 11.45
CA GLN A 205 5.20 -10.44 12.60
C GLN A 205 4.03 -9.46 12.68
N ALA A 206 2.95 -9.88 13.35
CA ALA A 206 1.68 -9.14 13.40
C ALA A 206 1.77 -7.73 14.01
N ASP A 207 2.83 -7.44 14.75
CA ASP A 207 3.10 -6.14 15.39
C ASP A 207 4.14 -5.29 14.62
N GLU A 208 4.67 -5.82 13.51
CA GLU A 208 5.57 -5.06 12.64
C GLU A 208 4.82 -4.05 11.78
N LEU A 209 5.55 -3.05 11.30
CA LEU A 209 4.97 -1.97 10.52
C LEU A 209 4.78 -2.33 9.05
N TYR A 210 5.66 -3.18 8.51
CA TYR A 210 5.72 -3.51 7.10
C TYR A 210 5.73 -5.01 6.86
N ASP A 211 5.07 -5.41 5.79
CA ASP A 211 5.15 -6.73 5.19
C ASP A 211 5.79 -6.65 3.80
N TYR A 212 6.57 -7.65 3.45
CA TYR A 212 7.39 -7.68 2.26
C TYR A 212 7.00 -8.87 1.38
N VAL A 213 6.94 -8.65 0.07
CA VAL A 213 6.50 -9.66 -0.88
C VAL A 213 7.51 -9.85 -2.00
N ARG A 214 7.39 -10.99 -2.69
CA ARG A 214 8.00 -11.29 -3.98
C ARG A 214 6.96 -11.21 -5.09
N ILE A 215 7.40 -11.25 -6.34
CA ILE A 215 6.48 -11.24 -7.49
C ILE A 215 5.52 -12.44 -7.45
N ASP A 216 5.97 -13.60 -6.99
CA ASP A 216 5.12 -14.79 -6.87
C ASP A 216 4.02 -14.62 -5.81
N ASP A 217 4.29 -13.88 -4.73
CA ASP A 217 3.28 -13.54 -3.73
C ASP A 217 2.22 -12.59 -4.31
N ILE A 218 2.65 -11.60 -5.11
CA ILE A 218 1.74 -10.69 -5.81
C ILE A 218 0.86 -11.49 -6.80
N ASN A 219 1.44 -12.38 -7.59
CA ASN A 219 0.70 -13.23 -8.52
C ASN A 219 -0.39 -14.04 -7.79
N ARG A 220 -0.05 -14.63 -6.64
CA ARG A 220 -0.98 -15.39 -5.80
C ARG A 220 -2.10 -14.51 -5.22
N LEU A 221 -1.80 -13.28 -4.81
CA LEU A 221 -2.78 -12.33 -4.30
C LEU A 221 -3.78 -11.91 -5.40
N ASP A 222 -3.29 -11.62 -6.61
CA ASP A 222 -4.14 -11.28 -7.75
C ASP A 222 -5.08 -12.43 -8.12
N GLU A 223 -4.54 -13.64 -8.20
CA GLU A 223 -5.31 -14.86 -8.49
C GLU A 223 -6.41 -15.08 -7.45
N ASN A 224 -6.08 -14.99 -6.16
CA ASN A 224 -7.03 -15.15 -5.06
C ASN A 224 -8.08 -14.05 -5.00
N ALA A 225 -7.74 -12.81 -5.40
CA ALA A 225 -8.70 -11.71 -5.49
C ALA A 225 -9.52 -11.77 -6.80
N GLY A 226 -9.14 -12.62 -7.76
CA GLY A 226 -9.74 -12.70 -9.09
C GLY A 226 -9.59 -11.37 -9.82
N LEU A 227 -8.38 -10.83 -9.86
CA LEU A 227 -7.96 -9.63 -10.55
C LEU A 227 -7.08 -10.01 -11.75
N GLU A 228 -7.11 -9.22 -12.82
CA GLU A 228 -6.35 -9.48 -14.04
C GLU A 228 -5.23 -8.45 -14.19
N ARG A 229 -3.96 -8.88 -14.17
CA ARG A 229 -2.84 -7.98 -14.38
C ARG A 229 -2.84 -7.37 -15.78
N VAL A 230 -2.77 -6.05 -15.86
CA VAL A 230 -2.60 -5.27 -17.09
C VAL A 230 -1.14 -4.99 -17.34
N THR A 231 -0.43 -4.53 -16.31
CA THR A 231 1.02 -4.31 -16.32
C THR A 231 1.55 -4.27 -14.89
N ILE A 232 2.85 -4.43 -14.73
CA ILE A 232 3.56 -4.29 -13.46
C ILE A 232 4.84 -3.49 -13.70
N PHE A 233 5.19 -2.57 -12.78
CA PHE A 233 6.37 -1.74 -12.93
C PHE A 233 7.03 -1.43 -11.59
N SER A 234 8.34 -1.17 -11.61
CA SER A 234 9.09 -0.66 -10.46
C SER A 234 9.10 0.88 -10.53
N PRO A 235 8.44 1.60 -9.62
CA PRO A 235 8.35 3.06 -9.67
C PRO A 235 9.67 3.75 -9.32
N ASP A 236 10.47 3.14 -8.49
CA ASP A 236 11.71 3.69 -7.92
C ASP A 236 12.99 3.04 -8.47
N GLY A 237 12.93 1.78 -8.91
CA GLY A 237 14.10 1.06 -9.44
C GLY A 237 15.28 1.10 -8.47
N ALA A 238 16.42 1.62 -8.94
CA ALA A 238 17.64 1.75 -8.13
C ALA A 238 17.69 3.02 -7.27
N SER A 239 16.66 3.87 -7.28
CA SER A 239 16.74 5.20 -6.65
C SER A 239 16.99 5.14 -5.14
N ASP A 240 16.42 4.14 -4.47
CA ASP A 240 16.59 3.96 -3.04
C ASP A 240 17.98 3.49 -2.63
N TYR A 241 18.63 2.66 -3.44
CA TYR A 241 20.06 2.33 -3.26
C TYR A 241 20.96 3.54 -3.53
N MET A 242 20.51 4.50 -4.33
CA MET A 242 21.27 5.64 -4.78
C MET A 242 20.94 6.95 -4.06
N ARG A 243 20.20 6.95 -2.95
CA ARG A 243 19.68 8.16 -2.24
C ARG A 243 20.73 9.25 -2.08
N THR A 244 21.91 8.91 -1.55
CA THR A 244 23.00 9.87 -1.34
C THR A 244 23.55 10.43 -2.65
N ARG A 245 23.63 9.59 -3.70
CA ARG A 245 24.14 10.01 -5.02
C ARG A 245 23.13 10.88 -5.76
N LEU A 246 21.85 10.54 -5.72
CA LEU A 246 20.78 11.34 -6.30
C LEU A 246 20.77 12.77 -5.73
N ASN A 247 20.96 12.92 -4.42
CA ASN A 247 21.00 14.23 -3.76
C ASN A 247 22.19 15.11 -4.20
N ARG A 248 23.24 14.51 -4.78
CA ARG A 248 24.44 15.21 -5.27
C ARG A 248 24.43 15.46 -6.77
N MET A 249 23.47 14.90 -7.52
CA MET A 249 23.35 15.12 -8.96
C MET A 249 22.99 16.58 -9.25
N SER A 250 23.43 17.12 -10.39
CA SER A 250 22.85 18.35 -10.93
C SER A 250 21.37 18.12 -11.29
N ASP A 251 20.56 19.18 -11.33
CA ASP A 251 19.16 19.06 -11.71
C ASP A 251 18.98 18.49 -13.12
N LYS A 252 19.88 18.85 -14.05
CA LYS A 252 19.90 18.30 -15.40
C LYS A 252 20.15 16.77 -15.41
N THR A 253 21.11 16.29 -14.63
CA THR A 253 21.40 14.85 -14.53
C THR A 253 20.25 14.13 -13.83
N PHE A 254 19.68 14.72 -12.80
CA PHE A 254 18.54 14.16 -12.09
C PHE A 254 17.30 14.05 -12.98
N ALA A 255 17.00 15.06 -13.80
CA ALA A 255 15.90 14.98 -14.78
C ALA A 255 16.11 13.83 -15.77
N ARG A 256 17.36 13.61 -16.24
CA ARG A 256 17.68 12.44 -17.08
C ARG A 256 17.53 11.10 -16.37
N PHE A 257 17.81 11.07 -15.07
CA PHE A 257 17.59 9.86 -14.27
C PHE A 257 16.10 9.51 -14.19
N ILE A 258 15.22 10.51 -14.00
CA ILE A 258 13.76 10.30 -14.01
C ILE A 258 13.30 9.78 -15.39
N GLU A 259 13.77 10.37 -16.51
CA GLU A 259 13.46 9.89 -17.85
C GLU A 259 13.92 8.42 -18.04
N TYR A 260 15.13 8.10 -17.62
CA TYR A 260 15.68 6.74 -17.67
C TYR A 260 14.79 5.77 -16.87
N GLN A 261 14.41 6.13 -15.63
CA GLN A 261 13.57 5.28 -14.79
C GLN A 261 12.20 5.03 -15.42
N LYS A 262 11.55 6.05 -15.98
CA LYS A 262 10.27 5.89 -16.71
C LYS A 262 10.38 4.89 -17.88
N ILE A 263 11.51 4.86 -18.56
CA ILE A 263 11.74 3.96 -19.71
C ILE A 263 11.95 2.51 -19.25
N ILE A 264 12.68 2.30 -18.14
CA ILE A 264 13.07 0.96 -17.71
C ILE A 264 12.11 0.33 -16.70
N SER A 265 11.15 1.09 -16.19
CA SER A 265 10.31 0.69 -15.04
C SER A 265 9.48 -0.58 -15.29
N GLU A 266 9.07 -0.87 -16.54
CA GLU A 266 8.33 -2.09 -16.93
C GLU A 266 9.24 -3.26 -17.37
N ARG A 267 10.56 -3.12 -17.29
CA ARG A 267 11.48 -4.19 -17.68
C ARG A 267 11.41 -5.36 -16.72
N ALA A 268 10.97 -6.52 -17.21
CA ALA A 268 10.78 -7.73 -16.41
C ALA A 268 12.06 -8.22 -15.70
N ASP A 269 13.24 -7.93 -16.28
CA ASP A 269 14.55 -8.29 -15.71
C ASP A 269 15.00 -7.32 -14.59
N LEU A 270 14.26 -6.24 -14.32
CA LEU A 270 14.57 -5.24 -13.29
C LEU A 270 13.46 -5.10 -12.23
N ILE A 271 12.26 -5.63 -12.49
CA ILE A 271 11.15 -5.61 -11.55
C ILE A 271 11.49 -6.50 -10.35
N GLY A 272 11.16 -6.05 -9.15
CA GLY A 272 11.37 -6.81 -7.92
C GLY A 272 12.71 -6.53 -7.22
N ALA A 273 13.67 -5.88 -7.89
CA ALA A 273 14.92 -5.46 -7.28
C ALA A 273 14.87 -4.05 -6.67
N GLY A 274 13.86 -3.22 -7.02
CA GLY A 274 13.61 -1.91 -6.41
C GLY A 274 12.94 -2.04 -5.03
N SER A 275 12.76 -0.91 -4.35
CA SER A 275 12.08 -0.88 -3.05
C SER A 275 10.59 -1.17 -3.19
N HIS A 276 9.97 -0.65 -4.25
CA HIS A 276 8.56 -0.83 -4.51
C HIS A 276 8.31 -1.45 -5.90
N VAL A 277 7.15 -2.10 -5.98
CA VAL A 277 6.51 -2.48 -7.23
C VAL A 277 5.08 -1.95 -7.21
N VAL A 278 4.62 -1.44 -8.33
CA VAL A 278 3.21 -1.12 -8.56
C VAL A 278 2.64 -2.10 -9.58
N ASP A 279 1.64 -2.85 -9.15
CA ASP A 279 0.87 -3.73 -10.00
C ASP A 279 -0.41 -3.01 -10.46
N VAL A 280 -0.67 -3.02 -11.75
CA VAL A 280 -1.89 -2.45 -12.35
C VAL A 280 -2.77 -3.60 -12.75
N VAL A 281 -3.86 -3.75 -12.02
CA VAL A 281 -4.81 -4.86 -12.21
C VAL A 281 -6.17 -4.33 -12.64
N ARG A 282 -6.90 -5.15 -13.41
CA ARG A 282 -8.26 -4.87 -13.88
C ARG A 282 -9.27 -5.64 -13.07
N VAL A 283 -10.37 -4.98 -12.73
CA VAL A 283 -11.58 -5.64 -12.22
C VAL A 283 -12.28 -6.32 -13.40
N PRO A 284 -12.53 -7.64 -13.38
CA PRO A 284 -13.27 -8.32 -14.44
C PRO A 284 -14.65 -7.70 -14.70
N GLU A 285 -15.14 -7.83 -15.96
CA GLU A 285 -16.47 -7.35 -16.36
C GLU A 285 -17.62 -8.17 -15.78
#